data_5fb61526ab4351f21cc8d1f3d0e4908f
#
_entry.id   5fb61526ab4351f21cc8d1f3d0e4908f
#
_cell.length_a   1.000
_cell.length_b   1.000
_cell.length_c   1.000
_cell.angle_alpha   90.00
_cell.angle_beta   90.00
_cell.angle_gamma   90.00
#
_symmetry.space_group_name_H-M   'P 1'
#
loop_
_entity.id
_entity.type
_entity.pdbx_description
1 polymer ?
#
loop_
_entity_poly.entity_id
_entity_poly.type
_entity_poly.pdbx_seq_one_letter_code
_entity_poly.pdbx_strand_id
1 'polypeptide(L)'
;ALNVPMRIGSRIGSGFKALVQGKGYDHNYILRAGTGMRLAAKVRDPKSGRVMTVMTTEPGVQFYTGNHLKGVAGKGGHVYEKRHGFCLETQHYPDSPNQPAFPPVVLHPGDVYQSTTSFQFSAE
;
A
#
# COMPACT_ATOMS: atom_id res chain seq x y z
N ALA A 1 -7.99 5.72 -9.71
CA ALA A 1 -8.25 5.45 -8.29
C ALA A 1 -8.70 3.99 -8.12
N LEU A 2 -8.39 3.38 -6.98
CA LEU A 2 -8.79 2.01 -6.62
C LEU A 2 -10.01 2.03 -5.66
N ASN A 3 -10.96 2.90 -5.91
CA ASN A 3 -12.15 3.10 -5.07
C ASN A 3 -13.35 2.17 -5.44
N VAL A 4 -13.16 1.31 -6.42
CA VAL A 4 -14.07 0.20 -6.75
C VAL A 4 -13.25 -1.09 -6.80
N PRO A 5 -13.83 -2.24 -6.39
CA PRO A 5 -13.14 -3.52 -6.44
C PRO A 5 -12.69 -3.87 -7.86
N MET A 6 -11.42 -4.23 -8.00
CA MET A 6 -10.86 -4.67 -9.29
C MET A 6 -9.67 -5.61 -9.09
N ARG A 7 -9.40 -6.44 -10.07
CA ARG A 7 -8.18 -7.28 -10.06
C ARG A 7 -6.94 -6.40 -10.19
N ILE A 8 -5.92 -6.64 -9.38
CA ILE A 8 -4.63 -5.93 -9.43
C ILE A 8 -4.06 -5.97 -10.86
N GLY A 9 -4.10 -7.13 -11.51
CA GLY A 9 -3.57 -7.30 -12.86
C GLY A 9 -4.35 -6.60 -13.97
N SER A 10 -5.61 -6.17 -13.74
CA SER A 10 -6.47 -5.67 -14.83
C SER A 10 -5.96 -4.38 -15.48
N ARG A 11 -5.22 -3.54 -14.74
CA ARG A 11 -4.71 -2.25 -15.23
C ARG A 11 -3.21 -2.08 -15.06
N ILE A 12 -2.52 -3.05 -14.46
CA ILE A 12 -1.08 -2.93 -14.13
C ILE A 12 -0.20 -2.73 -15.37
N GLY A 13 -0.64 -3.22 -16.53
CA GLY A 13 0.03 -3.04 -17.83
C GLY A 13 -0.57 -1.95 -18.69
N SER A 14 -1.50 -1.13 -18.18
CA SER A 14 -2.04 0.00 -18.95
C SER A 14 -0.95 1.04 -19.21
N GLY A 15 -1.05 1.77 -20.33
CA GLY A 15 -0.11 2.84 -20.70
C GLY A 15 -0.17 4.10 -19.81
N PHE A 16 -0.84 4.04 -18.65
CA PHE A 16 -0.90 5.17 -17.74
C PHE A 16 0.50 5.53 -17.23
N LYS A 17 0.91 6.77 -17.42
CA LYS A 17 2.29 7.25 -17.20
C LYS A 17 2.89 6.80 -15.87
N ALA A 18 2.15 6.93 -14.78
CA ALA A 18 2.65 6.55 -13.45
C ALA A 18 2.92 5.03 -13.35
N LEU A 19 2.07 4.17 -13.93
CA LEU A 19 2.28 2.72 -13.95
C LEU A 19 3.46 2.32 -14.83
N VAL A 20 3.69 3.04 -15.92
CA VAL A 20 4.86 2.84 -16.80
C VAL A 20 6.14 3.18 -16.05
N GLN A 21 6.17 4.34 -15.38
CA GLN A 21 7.32 4.79 -14.59
C GLN A 21 7.61 3.86 -13.40
N GLY A 22 6.59 3.44 -12.65
CA GLY A 22 6.70 2.51 -11.53
C GLY A 22 6.88 1.04 -11.95
N LYS A 23 6.84 0.74 -13.26
CA LYS A 23 6.85 -0.63 -13.80
C LYS A 23 5.72 -1.51 -13.23
N GLY A 24 4.65 -0.90 -12.78
CA GLY A 24 3.49 -1.44 -12.08
C GLY A 24 3.01 -0.47 -11.00
N TYR A 25 2.25 -0.95 -10.02
CA TYR A 25 1.89 -0.12 -8.89
C TYR A 25 3.10 0.05 -7.96
N ASP A 26 3.39 1.29 -7.63
CA ASP A 26 4.36 1.73 -6.63
C ASP A 26 4.04 3.20 -6.28
N HIS A 27 2.89 3.39 -5.64
CA HIS A 27 2.32 4.72 -5.47
C HIS A 27 1.69 4.86 -4.10
N ASN A 28 1.85 6.05 -3.51
CA ASN A 28 1.11 6.43 -2.32
C ASN A 28 -0.32 6.84 -2.68
N TYR A 29 -1.29 6.17 -2.10
CA TYR A 29 -2.71 6.50 -2.19
C TYR A 29 -3.12 7.33 -0.99
N ILE A 30 -3.70 8.51 -1.26
CA ILE A 30 -4.28 9.37 -0.24
C ILE A 30 -5.57 8.72 0.24
N LEU A 31 -5.66 8.49 1.53
CA LEU A 31 -6.86 7.97 2.16
C LEU A 31 -7.92 9.05 2.32
N ARG A 32 -9.19 8.64 2.40
CA ARG A 32 -10.29 9.59 2.63
C ARG A 32 -10.03 10.38 3.91
N ALA A 33 -10.34 11.67 3.87
CA ALA A 33 -10.19 12.55 5.03
C ALA A 33 -10.97 12.00 6.24
N GLY A 34 -10.43 12.23 7.43
CA GLY A 34 -10.99 11.79 8.70
C GLY A 34 -9.90 11.68 9.77
N THR A 35 -10.32 11.58 11.01
CA THR A 35 -9.47 11.34 12.18
C THR A 35 -9.65 9.89 12.67
N GLY A 36 -8.62 9.36 13.32
CA GLY A 36 -8.64 8.00 13.87
C GLY A 36 -8.49 6.90 12.82
N MET A 37 -8.89 5.69 13.21
CA MET A 37 -8.78 4.49 12.37
C MET A 37 -9.75 4.53 11.20
N ARG A 38 -9.24 4.33 9.99
CA ARG A 38 -10.03 4.31 8.74
C ARG A 38 -9.58 3.20 7.81
N LEU A 39 -10.46 2.78 6.92
CA LEU A 39 -10.16 1.77 5.92
C LEU A 39 -9.09 2.29 4.94
N ALA A 40 -7.93 1.64 4.92
CA ALA A 40 -6.88 1.88 3.94
C ALA A 40 -7.04 1.01 2.71
N ALA A 41 -7.29 -0.29 2.90
CA ALA A 41 -7.45 -1.24 1.81
C ALA A 41 -8.25 -2.47 2.24
N LYS A 42 -8.99 -3.07 1.31
CA LYS A 42 -9.52 -4.43 1.41
C LYS A 42 -9.04 -5.22 0.20
N VAL A 43 -8.41 -6.35 0.43
CA VAL A 43 -7.90 -7.24 -0.62
C VAL A 43 -8.52 -8.62 -0.45
N ARG A 44 -8.97 -9.22 -1.55
CA ARG A 44 -9.51 -10.57 -1.58
C ARG A 44 -8.79 -11.39 -2.65
N ASP A 45 -8.36 -12.59 -2.29
CA ASP A 45 -7.94 -13.60 -3.25
C ASP A 45 -9.16 -14.45 -3.64
N PRO A 46 -9.65 -14.34 -4.87
CA PRO A 46 -10.85 -15.09 -5.28
C PRO A 46 -10.61 -16.60 -5.39
N LYS A 47 -9.35 -17.04 -5.46
CA LYS A 47 -9.02 -18.46 -5.56
C LYS A 47 -9.09 -19.17 -4.22
N SER A 48 -8.57 -18.55 -3.17
CA SER A 48 -8.55 -19.13 -1.82
C SER A 48 -9.66 -18.60 -0.91
N GLY A 49 -10.38 -17.55 -1.31
CA GLY A 49 -11.36 -16.85 -0.48
C GLY A 49 -10.75 -15.98 0.62
N ARG A 50 -9.42 -15.93 0.75
CA ARG A 50 -8.75 -15.14 1.79
C ARG A 50 -8.99 -13.65 1.58
N VAL A 51 -9.29 -12.97 2.67
CA VAL A 51 -9.50 -11.53 2.70
C VAL A 51 -8.54 -10.89 3.71
N MET A 52 -7.97 -9.76 3.34
CA MET A 52 -7.20 -8.90 4.23
C MET A 52 -7.81 -7.50 4.22
N THR A 53 -8.17 -6.99 5.38
CA THR A 53 -8.62 -5.61 5.59
C THR A 53 -7.55 -4.86 6.37
N VAL A 54 -7.14 -3.71 5.84
CA VAL A 54 -6.14 -2.83 6.47
C VAL A 54 -6.82 -1.57 6.95
N MET A 55 -6.71 -1.30 8.24
CA MET A 55 -7.16 -0.07 8.87
C MET A 55 -5.97 0.70 9.42
N THR A 56 -6.00 2.04 9.36
CA THR A 56 -4.88 2.86 9.84
C THR A 56 -5.30 4.25 10.29
N THR A 57 -4.48 4.84 11.15
CA THR A 57 -4.52 6.28 11.48
C THR A 57 -3.69 7.12 10.51
N GLU A 58 -2.83 6.49 9.69
CA GLU A 58 -1.98 7.18 8.72
C GLU A 58 -2.77 7.83 7.58
N PRO A 59 -2.30 8.95 7.00
CA PRO A 59 -3.00 9.67 5.94
C PRO A 59 -2.91 9.00 4.57
N GLY A 60 -1.98 8.09 4.37
CA GLY A 60 -1.72 7.42 3.09
C GLY A 60 -1.35 5.96 3.22
N VAL A 61 -1.35 5.29 2.09
CA VAL A 61 -0.88 3.91 1.94
C VAL A 61 -0.12 3.75 0.63
N GLN A 62 1.13 3.31 0.72
CA GLN A 62 1.91 2.89 -0.46
C GLN A 62 1.40 1.52 -0.89
N PHE A 63 1.04 1.42 -2.15
CA PHE A 63 0.72 0.14 -2.79
C PHE A 63 1.81 -0.21 -3.79
N TYR A 64 2.56 -1.27 -3.50
CA TYR A 64 3.66 -1.78 -4.32
C TYR A 64 3.40 -3.22 -4.75
N THR A 65 3.62 -3.53 -6.01
CA THR A 65 3.28 -4.84 -6.60
C THR A 65 4.50 -5.70 -6.95
N GLY A 66 5.56 -5.62 -6.15
CA GLY A 66 6.73 -6.48 -6.33
C GLY A 66 7.42 -6.32 -7.69
N ASN A 67 7.45 -5.11 -8.25
CA ASN A 67 7.87 -4.84 -9.61
C ASN A 67 9.36 -5.12 -9.87
N HIS A 68 10.17 -5.10 -8.82
CA HIS A 68 11.62 -5.28 -8.87
C HIS A 68 12.10 -6.64 -8.35
N LEU A 69 11.20 -7.52 -7.93
CA LEU A 69 11.56 -8.88 -7.55
C LEU A 69 12.14 -9.61 -8.76
N LYS A 70 13.28 -10.26 -8.57
CA LYS A 70 13.97 -11.02 -9.61
C LYS A 70 14.82 -12.11 -8.98
N GLY A 71 14.37 -13.33 -9.04
CA GLY A 71 15.11 -14.49 -8.56
C GLY A 71 15.45 -14.46 -7.06
N VAL A 72 14.62 -13.84 -6.22
CA VAL A 72 14.87 -13.74 -4.78
C VAL A 72 14.59 -15.06 -4.10
N ALA A 73 15.60 -15.66 -3.49
CA ALA A 73 15.46 -16.89 -2.72
C ALA A 73 14.56 -16.67 -1.50
N GLY A 74 13.51 -17.47 -1.39
CA GLY A 74 12.51 -17.39 -0.32
C GLY A 74 12.43 -18.65 0.53
N LYS A 75 11.44 -18.70 1.39
CA LYS A 75 11.20 -19.83 2.30
C LYS A 75 10.89 -21.11 1.52
N GLY A 76 11.36 -22.26 2.03
CA GLY A 76 11.05 -23.57 1.47
C GLY A 76 11.57 -23.78 0.05
N GLY A 77 12.64 -23.08 -0.35
CA GLY A 77 13.22 -23.20 -1.70
C GLY A 77 12.44 -22.47 -2.80
N HIS A 78 11.40 -21.69 -2.44
CA HIS A 78 10.69 -20.89 -3.41
C HIS A 78 11.55 -19.73 -3.92
N VAL A 79 11.41 -19.42 -5.20
CA VAL A 79 12.05 -18.26 -5.82
C VAL A 79 10.98 -17.23 -6.13
N TYR A 80 11.18 -16.01 -5.64
CA TYR A 80 10.24 -14.93 -5.87
C TYR A 80 10.64 -14.12 -7.09
N GLU A 81 9.71 -14.02 -8.01
CA GLU A 81 9.81 -13.29 -9.26
C GLU A 81 8.91 -12.05 -9.26
N LYS A 82 9.04 -11.24 -10.29
CA LYS A 82 8.24 -10.04 -10.47
C LYS A 82 6.75 -10.31 -10.23
N ARG A 83 6.15 -9.52 -9.35
CA ARG A 83 4.71 -9.59 -9.00
C ARG A 83 4.28 -10.86 -8.25
N HIS A 84 5.21 -11.60 -7.65
CA HIS A 84 4.86 -12.70 -6.76
C HIS A 84 4.34 -12.26 -5.39
N GLY A 85 4.33 -10.96 -5.12
CA GLY A 85 3.79 -10.38 -3.90
C GLY A 85 3.43 -8.91 -4.10
N PHE A 86 2.78 -8.35 -3.10
CA PHE A 86 2.51 -6.91 -3.01
C PHE A 86 2.64 -6.43 -1.57
N CYS A 87 2.84 -5.13 -1.38
CA CYS A 87 2.88 -4.46 -0.09
C CYS A 87 1.75 -3.43 0.02
N LEU A 88 1.26 -3.23 1.23
CA LEU A 88 0.39 -2.14 1.65
C LEU A 88 1.05 -1.48 2.86
N GLU A 89 1.70 -0.34 2.65
CA GLU A 89 2.56 0.33 3.62
C GLU A 89 1.89 1.63 4.04
N THR A 90 1.31 1.63 5.23
CA THR A 90 0.62 2.81 5.78
C THR A 90 1.65 3.84 6.23
N GLN A 91 1.48 5.10 5.81
CA GLN A 91 2.50 6.12 5.97
C GLN A 91 1.97 7.53 5.79
N HIS A 92 2.76 8.53 6.19
CA HIS A 92 2.65 9.90 5.69
C HIS A 92 3.08 9.96 4.23
N TYR A 93 2.77 11.07 3.56
CA TYR A 93 3.06 11.18 2.13
C TYR A 93 4.56 11.31 1.86
N PRO A 94 5.09 10.65 0.80
CA PRO A 94 6.45 10.89 0.36
C PRO A 94 6.72 12.38 0.13
N ASP A 95 7.96 12.81 0.35
CA ASP A 95 8.42 14.20 0.18
C ASP A 95 7.75 15.23 1.12
N SER A 96 7.06 14.77 2.19
CA SER A 96 6.38 15.67 3.13
C SER A 96 7.25 16.80 3.70
N PRO A 97 8.54 16.62 4.00
CA PRO A 97 9.39 17.72 4.51
C PRO A 97 9.49 18.90 3.54
N ASN A 98 9.37 18.67 2.24
CA ASN A 98 9.45 19.69 1.19
C ASN A 98 8.09 20.20 0.71
N GLN A 99 7.00 19.65 1.26
CA GLN A 99 5.62 19.93 0.82
C GLN A 99 4.79 20.54 1.95
N PRO A 100 4.79 21.87 2.14
CA PRO A 100 4.10 22.52 3.27
C PRO A 100 2.58 22.27 3.33
N ALA A 101 1.98 21.86 2.21
CA ALA A 101 0.55 21.53 2.15
C ALA A 101 0.23 20.10 2.61
N PHE A 102 1.25 19.25 2.84
CA PHE A 102 1.05 17.90 3.31
C PHE A 102 0.96 17.86 4.85
N PRO A 103 0.36 16.80 5.42
CA PRO A 103 0.43 16.59 6.85
C PRO A 103 1.87 16.66 7.36
N PRO A 104 2.14 17.38 8.46
CA PRO A 104 3.50 17.58 8.96
C PRO A 104 4.10 16.25 9.42
N VAL A 105 5.42 16.09 9.20
CA VAL A 105 6.21 14.90 9.60
C VAL A 105 7.35 15.26 10.54
N VAL A 106 7.48 16.54 10.90
CA VAL A 106 8.51 17.00 11.83
C VAL A 106 8.06 16.67 13.26
N LEU A 107 8.91 15.97 13.99
CA LEU A 107 8.75 15.68 15.41
C LEU A 107 9.76 16.51 16.18
N HIS A 108 9.29 17.40 17.05
CA HIS A 108 10.18 18.22 17.89
C HIS A 108 10.59 17.47 19.16
N PRO A 109 11.72 17.85 19.80
CA PRO A 109 12.09 17.29 21.09
C PRO A 109 10.95 17.43 22.12
N GLY A 110 10.57 16.30 22.71
CA GLY A 110 9.44 16.22 23.66
C GLY A 110 8.10 15.84 23.06
N ASP A 111 7.94 15.89 21.72
CA ASP A 111 6.74 15.39 21.05
C ASP A 111 6.69 13.86 21.03
N VAL A 112 5.48 13.32 20.97
CA VAL A 112 5.24 11.87 20.85
C VAL A 112 4.55 11.59 19.53
N TYR A 113 5.19 10.78 18.68
CA TYR A 113 4.54 10.20 17.50
C TYR A 113 3.76 8.95 17.88
N GLN A 114 2.50 8.89 17.48
CA GLN A 114 1.65 7.74 17.71
C GLN A 114 0.88 7.38 16.44
N SER A 115 1.00 6.15 16.01
CA SER A 115 0.30 5.59 14.85
C SER A 115 -0.19 4.18 15.13
N THR A 116 -1.29 3.82 14.50
CA THR A 116 -1.86 2.46 14.60
C THR A 116 -2.24 1.97 13.22
N THR A 117 -1.81 0.76 12.91
CA THR A 117 -2.26 0.02 11.73
C THR A 117 -2.67 -1.38 12.16
N SER A 118 -3.83 -1.83 11.70
CA SER A 118 -4.32 -3.18 11.94
C SER A 118 -4.55 -3.93 10.63
N PHE A 119 -4.21 -5.21 10.63
CA PHE A 119 -4.46 -6.16 9.55
C PHE A 119 -5.43 -7.22 10.07
N GLN A 120 -6.63 -7.24 9.50
CA GLN A 120 -7.64 -8.22 9.83
C GLN A 120 -7.74 -9.24 8.70
N PHE A 121 -7.66 -10.51 9.03
CA PHE A 121 -7.76 -11.61 8.08
C PHE A 121 -9.06 -12.38 8.27
N SER A 122 -9.69 -12.75 7.15
CA SER A 122 -10.90 -13.57 7.11
C SER A 122 -10.92 -14.44 5.85
N ALA A 123 -11.95 -15.26 5.71
CA ALA A 123 -12.27 -16.02 4.50
C ALA A 123 -13.73 -15.79 4.10
N GLU A 124 -13.98 -15.58 2.81
CA GLU A 124 -15.31 -15.36 2.20
C GLU A 124 -15.47 -16.26 0.96
#